data_059caa09e9c182cd91d03890c0e9156f
#
_entry.id   059caa09e9c182cd91d03890c0e9156f
#
_cell.length_a   1.000
_cell.length_b   1.000
_cell.length_c   1.000
_cell.angle_alpha   90.00
_cell.angle_beta   90.00
_cell.angle_gamma   90.00
#
_symmetry.space_group_name_H-M   'P 1'
#
loop_
_entity.id
_entity.type
_entity.pdbx_description
1 polymer ?
#
loop_
_entity_poly.entity_id
_entity_poly.type
_entity_poly.pdbx_seq_one_letter_code
_entity_poly.pdbx_strand_id
1 'polypeptide(L)' 'TVKFFNSEKGFGFIRHDESDKETFVHVSGLISEIKQGDKVEFELQNGKKGMNAVNVTVIE' A
#
# COMPACT_ATOMS: atom_id res chain seq x y z
N THR A 1 3.59 -6.17 3.69
CA THR A 1 4.89 -5.49 3.55
C THR A 1 4.94 -4.65 2.29
N VAL A 2 5.44 -3.45 2.39
CA VAL A 2 5.58 -2.56 1.24
C VAL A 2 6.70 -3.06 0.35
N LYS A 3 6.35 -3.45 -0.87
CA LYS A 3 7.32 -3.92 -1.84
C LYS A 3 8.07 -2.76 -2.49
N PHE A 4 7.33 -1.69 -2.77
CA PHE A 4 7.85 -0.56 -3.49
C PHE A 4 6.96 0.65 -3.22
N PHE A 5 7.58 1.81 -3.04
CA PHE A 5 6.81 3.05 -2.94
C PHE A 5 7.62 4.19 -3.51
N ASN A 6 7.00 4.96 -4.39
CA ASN A 6 7.62 6.14 -5.00
C ASN A 6 6.90 7.38 -4.49
N SER A 7 7.53 8.08 -3.56
CA SER A 7 6.94 9.27 -2.94
C SER A 7 6.84 10.44 -3.91
N GLU A 8 7.70 10.49 -4.91
CA GLU A 8 7.64 11.56 -5.91
C GLU A 8 6.43 11.43 -6.80
N LYS A 9 6.07 10.21 -7.17
CA LYS A 9 4.90 9.95 -8.00
C LYS A 9 3.66 9.68 -7.18
N GLY A 10 3.82 9.43 -5.89
CA GLY A 10 2.71 9.25 -4.96
C GLY A 10 2.02 7.92 -5.06
N PHE A 11 2.73 6.85 -5.40
CA PHE A 11 2.14 5.52 -5.47
C PHE A 11 3.16 4.43 -5.18
N GLY A 12 2.65 3.24 -4.93
CA GLY A 12 3.51 2.08 -4.71
C GLY A 12 2.70 0.79 -4.72
N PHE A 13 3.34 -0.28 -4.29
CA PHE A 13 2.71 -1.60 -4.19
C PHE A 13 3.00 -2.22 -2.85
N ILE A 14 1.97 -2.85 -2.28
CA ILE A 14 2.09 -3.60 -1.03
C ILE A 14 1.96 -5.07 -1.37
N ARG A 15 2.92 -5.87 -0.93
CA ARG A 15 2.87 -7.31 -1.10
C ARG A 15 2.16 -7.94 0.10
N HIS A 16 1.23 -8.82 -0.19
CA HIS A 16 0.52 -9.56 0.86
C HIS A 16 1.44 -10.67 1.40
N ASP A 17 1.63 -10.67 2.71
CA ASP A 17 2.51 -11.65 3.33
C ASP A 17 1.96 -13.08 3.24
N GLU A 18 0.65 -13.20 3.13
CA GLU A 18 -0.02 -14.50 3.08
C GLU A 18 -0.13 -15.09 1.67
N SER A 19 0.19 -14.31 0.66
CA SER A 19 0.07 -14.73 -0.73
C SER A 19 1.02 -13.92 -1.60
N ASP A 20 1.18 -14.32 -2.85
CA ASP A 20 2.04 -13.61 -3.80
C ASP A 20 1.31 -12.44 -4.48
N LYS A 21 0.19 -12.04 -3.94
CA LYS A 21 -0.58 -10.93 -4.51
C LYS A 21 0.03 -9.59 -4.11
N GLU A 22 -0.15 -8.62 -4.98
CA GLU A 22 0.29 -7.25 -4.74
C GLU A 22 -0.91 -6.32 -4.89
N THR A 23 -0.94 -5.28 -4.10
CA THR A 23 -2.03 -4.30 -4.13
C THR A 23 -1.46 -2.92 -4.37
N PHE A 24 -2.07 -2.19 -5.29
CA PHE A 24 -1.69 -0.81 -5.56
C PHE A 24 -2.06 0.08 -4.38
N VAL A 25 -1.16 1.00 -4.03
CA VAL A 25 -1.43 1.99 -3.00
C VAL A 25 -1.11 3.38 -3.55
N HIS A 26 -2.00 4.33 -3.31
CA HIS A 26 -1.79 5.72 -3.70
C HIS A 26 -1.57 6.55 -2.44
N VAL A 27 -0.78 7.63 -2.57
CA VAL A 27 -0.45 8.47 -1.42
C VAL A 27 -1.68 8.99 -0.70
N SER A 28 -2.78 9.21 -1.42
CA SER A 28 -4.02 9.68 -0.81
C SER A 28 -4.68 8.63 0.10
N GLY A 29 -4.28 7.36 -0.03
CA GLY A 29 -4.80 6.29 0.82
C GLY A 29 -3.95 6.03 2.06
N LEU A 30 -2.88 6.79 2.26
CA LEU A 30 -1.99 6.60 3.40
C LEU A 30 -2.47 7.40 4.60
N ILE A 31 -2.48 6.76 5.76
CA ILE A 31 -2.66 7.45 7.03
C ILE A 31 -1.29 7.86 7.56
N SER A 32 -0.29 6.99 7.36
CA SER A 32 1.09 7.24 7.76
C SER A 32 1.99 7.18 6.54
N GLU A 33 3.13 7.86 6.61
CA GLU A 33 4.14 7.70 5.57
C GLU A 33 4.70 6.30 5.61
N ILE A 34 4.85 5.72 4.43
CA ILE A 34 5.40 4.38 4.29
C ILE A 34 6.60 4.41 3.35
N LYS A 35 7.40 3.38 3.43
CA LYS A 35 8.55 3.23 2.53
C LYS A 35 8.77 1.75 2.27
N GLN A 36 9.60 1.46 1.30
CA GLN A 36 9.92 0.09 0.94
C GLN A 36 10.41 -0.70 2.16
N GLY A 37 9.83 -1.86 2.35
CA GLY A 37 10.20 -2.75 3.44
C GLY A 37 9.37 -2.59 4.71
N ASP A 38 8.55 -1.54 4.81
CA ASP A 38 7.71 -1.34 5.99
C ASP A 38 6.59 -2.36 6.04
N LYS A 39 6.27 -2.80 7.24
CA LYS A 39 5.07 -3.61 7.46
C LYS A 39 3.91 -2.67 7.72
N VAL A 40 2.82 -2.91 7.01
CA VAL A 40 1.67 -2.02 7.06
C VAL A 40 0.38 -2.80 7.20
N GLU A 41 -0.60 -2.14 7.78
CA GLU A 41 -1.96 -2.61 7.81
C GLU A 41 -2.78 -1.70 6.90
N PHE A 42 -3.67 -2.29 6.15
CA PHE A 42 -4.45 -1.53 5.17
C PHE A 42 -5.79 -2.20 4.93
N GLU A 43 -6.69 -1.44 4.30
CA GLU A 43 -7.97 -1.95 3.85
C GLU A 43 -8.01 -1.93 2.33
N LEU A 44 -8.80 -2.81 1.74
CA LEU A 44 -8.97 -2.86 0.31
C LEU A 44 -10.25 -2.13 -0.08
N GLN A 45 -10.16 -1.37 -1.16
CA GLN A 45 -11.29 -0.63 -1.69
C GLN A 45 -11.31 -0.76 -3.21
N ASN A 46 -12.49 -0.92 -3.79
CA ASN A 46 -12.63 -0.95 -5.24
C ASN A 46 -12.34 0.44 -5.82
N GLY A 47 -11.42 0.47 -6.78
CA GLY A 47 -11.11 1.67 -7.52
C GLY A 47 -11.42 1.48 -9.00
N LYS A 48 -11.16 2.51 -9.78
CA LYS A 48 -11.42 2.47 -11.23
C LYS A 48 -10.59 1.42 -11.96
N LYS A 49 -9.43 1.08 -11.41
CA LYS A 49 -8.50 0.14 -12.04
C LYS A 49 -8.38 -1.16 -11.26
N GLY A 50 -9.26 -1.39 -10.29
CA GLY A 50 -9.23 -2.59 -9.46
C GLY A 50 -9.12 -2.23 -8.00
N MET A 51 -8.67 -3.18 -7.19
CA MET A 51 -8.57 -2.97 -5.74
C MET A 51 -7.37 -2.09 -5.39
N ASN A 52 -7.61 -1.13 -4.52
CA ASN A 52 -6.58 -0.25 -4.00
C ASN A 52 -6.47 -0.41 -2.50
N ALA A 53 -5.27 -0.23 -1.95
CA ALA A 53 -5.08 -0.17 -0.51
C ALA A 53 -5.41 1.23 -0.02
N VAL A 54 -6.20 1.31 1.05
CA VAL A 54 -6.56 2.58 1.69
C VAL A 54 -6.39 2.44 3.20
N ASN A 55 -6.38 3.57 3.90
CA ASN A 55 -6.19 3.59 5.36
C ASN A 55 -4.92 2.85 5.77
N VAL A 56 -3.85 3.07 5.01
CA VAL A 56 -2.59 2.35 5.21
C VAL A 56 -1.83 2.95 6.38
N THR A 57 -1.50 2.11 7.35
CA THR A 57 -0.71 2.52 8.53
C THR A 57 0.44 1.56 8.74
N VAL A 58 1.54 2.08 9.25
CA VAL A 58 2.67 1.25 9.63
C VAL A 58 2.36 0.59 10.97
N ILE A 59 2.53 -0.73 11.02
CA ILE A 59 2.15 -1.54 12.19
C ILE A 59 3.36 -2.05 12.98
N GLU A 60 4.52 -1.64 12.64
CA GLU A 60 5.71 -2.09 13.32
C GLU A 60 5.78 -1.64 14.77
#